data_141973a6f6c696ce2173e1b260588269
#
_entry.id   141973a6f6c696ce2173e1b260588269
#
_cell.length_a   1.000
_cell.length_b   1.000
_cell.length_c   1.000
_cell.angle_alpha   90.00
_cell.angle_beta   90.00
_cell.angle_gamma   90.00
#
_symmetry.space_group_name_H-M   'P 1'
#
loop_
_entity.id
_entity.type
_entity.pdbx_description
1 polymer ?
#
loop_
_entity_poly.entity_id
_entity_poly.type
_entity_poly.pdbx_seq_one_letter_code
_entity_poly.pdbx_strand_id
1 'polypeptide(L)'
;MRYIPTSRLKPGMALGQDIYDGAGRLLLAKHLLLTSEYISNLEFLGYPGIYIDDEFTCGIEIQQVLTPQVRCHALKLIHDLFDFDTDESELPVDEVKLRMTVKNVVEDILKNGDVMFNMMDIRNYDEYIYYHSVNVGVLSIMVGARYGLERSKLYDLGVAAMLHDIGKKFLPEEIANGKWPLEGAAVSYTHLTL
;
A
#
# COMPACT_ATOMS: atom_id res chain seq x y z
N MET A 1 21.57 -0.28 3.03
CA MET A 1 20.55 -0.29 4.11
C MET A 1 19.98 -1.67 4.35
N ARG A 2 19.57 -2.00 5.58
CA ARG A 2 18.98 -3.30 5.97
C ARG A 2 17.71 -3.11 6.79
N TYR A 3 16.79 -4.08 6.70
CA TYR A 3 15.56 -4.08 7.46
C TYR A 3 15.80 -4.52 8.92
N ILE A 4 15.31 -3.75 9.88
CA ILE A 4 15.39 -4.05 11.30
C ILE A 4 13.97 -4.01 11.89
N PRO A 5 13.52 -5.08 12.58
CA PRO A 5 12.26 -5.08 13.32
C PRO A 5 12.21 -3.95 14.33
N THR A 6 11.02 -3.32 14.51
CA THR A 6 10.86 -2.17 15.42
C THR A 6 11.33 -2.48 16.84
N SER A 7 11.07 -3.71 17.33
CA SER A 7 11.52 -4.19 18.63
C SER A 7 13.05 -4.27 18.82
N ARG A 8 13.82 -4.12 17.74
CA ARG A 8 15.30 -4.14 17.76
C ARG A 8 15.92 -2.80 17.40
N LEU A 9 15.12 -1.77 17.17
CA LEU A 9 15.61 -0.44 16.91
C LEU A 9 16.27 0.16 18.16
N LYS A 10 17.28 0.99 17.93
CA LYS A 10 17.99 1.70 18.99
C LYS A 10 18.14 3.17 18.61
N PRO A 11 18.07 4.08 19.60
CA PRO A 11 18.42 5.47 19.39
C PRO A 11 19.80 5.62 18.74
N GLY A 12 19.93 6.57 17.83
CA GLY A 12 21.16 6.82 17.08
C GLY A 12 21.30 6.02 15.79
N MET A 13 20.41 5.06 15.49
CA MET A 13 20.36 4.43 14.16
C MET A 13 19.88 5.42 13.12
N ALA A 14 20.50 5.43 11.94
CA ALA A 14 20.11 6.30 10.84
C ALA A 14 19.03 5.64 9.96
N LEU A 15 17.97 6.36 9.66
CA LEU A 15 16.89 5.89 8.80
C LEU A 15 17.38 5.71 7.36
N GLY A 16 17.15 4.53 6.76
CA GLY A 16 17.62 4.17 5.43
C GLY A 16 16.73 4.68 4.30
N GLN A 17 15.44 4.92 4.57
CA GLN A 17 14.48 5.43 3.57
C GLN A 17 13.43 6.34 4.23
N ASP A 18 12.78 7.18 3.43
CA ASP A 18 11.66 7.99 3.89
C ASP A 18 10.50 7.13 4.38
N ILE A 19 9.85 7.56 5.46
CA ILE A 19 8.64 6.94 6.00
C ILE A 19 7.48 7.90 5.80
N TYR A 20 6.40 7.39 5.22
CA TYR A 20 5.17 8.14 4.96
C TYR A 20 4.00 7.54 5.74
N ASP A 21 3.01 8.35 6.11
CA ASP A 21 1.74 7.88 6.66
C ASP A 21 0.80 7.34 5.56
N GLY A 22 -0.36 6.78 5.98
CA GLY A 22 -1.39 6.28 5.06
C GLY A 22 -1.96 7.34 4.12
N ALA A 23 -1.89 8.63 4.50
CA ALA A 23 -2.30 9.76 3.67
C ALA A 23 -1.18 10.27 2.74
N GLY A 24 0.00 9.63 2.76
CA GLY A 24 1.14 10.01 1.93
C GLY A 24 1.95 11.21 2.44
N ARG A 25 1.78 11.61 3.70
CA ARG A 25 2.60 12.67 4.30
C ARG A 25 3.90 12.09 4.82
N LEU A 26 5.00 12.79 4.60
CA LEU A 26 6.31 12.40 5.12
C LEU A 26 6.29 12.47 6.66
N LEU A 27 6.50 11.33 7.31
CA LEU A 27 6.64 11.24 8.77
C LEU A 27 8.08 11.40 9.21
N LEU A 28 8.99 10.63 8.62
CA LEU A 28 10.42 10.66 8.92
C LEU A 28 11.22 10.63 7.63
N ALA A 29 12.20 11.52 7.51
CA ALA A 29 13.07 11.59 6.33
C ALA A 29 14.24 10.61 6.42
N LYS A 30 14.68 10.10 5.28
CA LYS A 30 15.93 9.33 5.14
C LYS A 30 17.10 10.06 5.81
N HIS A 31 18.00 9.27 6.40
CA HIS A 31 19.17 9.73 7.16
C HIS A 31 18.87 10.40 8.51
N LEU A 32 17.59 10.52 8.91
CA LEU A 32 17.25 10.97 10.26
C LEU A 32 17.79 9.97 11.30
N LEU A 33 18.42 10.48 12.34
CA LEU A 33 18.82 9.66 13.49
C LEU A 33 17.61 9.41 14.39
N LEU A 34 17.33 8.14 14.63
CA LEU A 34 16.21 7.73 15.48
C LEU A 34 16.45 8.15 16.93
N THR A 35 15.44 8.71 17.55
CA THR A 35 15.35 8.94 18.99
C THR A 35 14.47 7.87 19.64
N SER A 36 14.50 7.77 20.97
CA SER A 36 13.59 6.87 21.71
C SER A 36 12.13 7.21 21.43
N GLU A 37 11.80 8.49 21.25
CA GLU A 37 10.45 8.98 20.95
C GLU A 37 10.00 8.54 19.56
N TYR A 38 10.85 8.67 18.54
CA TYR A 38 10.53 8.17 17.19
C TYR A 38 10.29 6.66 17.17
N ILE A 39 11.10 5.89 17.90
CA ILE A 39 10.94 4.44 18.01
C ILE A 39 9.59 4.10 18.66
N SER A 40 9.24 4.74 19.79
CA SER A 40 7.96 4.52 20.47
C SER A 40 6.77 4.90 19.59
N ASN A 41 6.88 5.99 18.81
CA ASN A 41 5.84 6.38 17.88
C ASN A 41 5.68 5.38 16.73
N LEU A 42 6.78 4.82 16.20
CA LEU A 42 6.75 3.77 15.19
C LEU A 42 6.11 2.48 15.73
N GLU A 43 6.39 2.11 16.99
CA GLU A 43 5.74 0.98 17.65
C GLU A 43 4.24 1.24 17.84
N PHE A 44 3.86 2.42 18.31
CA PHE A 44 2.45 2.81 18.49
C PHE A 44 1.70 2.81 17.17
N LEU A 45 2.33 3.28 16.08
CA LEU A 45 1.78 3.26 14.73
C LEU A 45 1.83 1.86 14.08
N GLY A 46 2.32 0.83 14.79
CA GLY A 46 2.31 -0.57 14.35
C GLY A 46 3.29 -0.91 13.23
N TYR A 47 4.38 -0.14 13.08
CA TYR A 47 5.42 -0.49 12.11
C TYR A 47 6.14 -1.78 12.54
N PRO A 48 6.11 -2.87 11.74
CA PRO A 48 6.77 -4.12 12.12
C PRO A 48 8.30 -4.00 12.10
N GLY A 49 8.83 -3.04 11.34
CA GLY A 49 10.24 -2.72 11.21
C GLY A 49 10.47 -1.66 10.14
N ILE A 50 11.70 -1.18 10.05
CA ILE A 50 12.10 -0.13 9.10
C ILE A 50 13.48 -0.42 8.53
N TYR A 51 13.82 0.25 7.44
CA TYR A 51 15.16 0.20 6.85
C TYR A 51 16.10 1.15 7.57
N ILE A 52 17.23 0.63 8.00
CA ILE A 52 18.32 1.38 8.66
C ILE A 52 19.53 1.41 7.74
N ASP A 53 20.17 2.56 7.65
CA ASP A 53 21.45 2.74 6.99
C ASP A 53 22.58 2.65 8.01
N ASP A 54 23.52 1.73 7.78
CA ASP A 54 24.65 1.51 8.66
C ASP A 54 25.94 1.23 7.87
N GLU A 55 27.05 1.16 8.58
CA GLU A 55 28.36 0.95 7.97
C GLU A 55 28.47 -0.34 7.15
N PHE A 56 27.69 -1.39 7.51
CA PHE A 56 27.69 -2.68 6.85
C PHE A 56 26.92 -2.68 5.52
N THR A 57 26.03 -1.71 5.36
CA THR A 57 25.13 -1.61 4.20
C THR A 57 25.32 -0.31 3.41
N CYS A 58 26.40 0.41 3.69
CA CYS A 58 26.75 1.65 3.01
C CYS A 58 26.83 1.41 1.49
N GLY A 59 26.14 2.24 0.71
CA GLY A 59 26.10 2.15 -0.74
C GLY A 59 25.11 1.14 -1.32
N ILE A 60 24.38 0.38 -0.50
CA ILE A 60 23.28 -0.46 -0.97
C ILE A 60 22.02 0.41 -1.02
N GLU A 61 21.55 0.70 -2.22
CA GLU A 61 20.25 1.34 -2.46
C GLU A 61 19.21 0.28 -2.80
N ILE A 62 18.08 0.29 -2.07
CA ILE A 62 16.92 -0.53 -2.43
C ILE A 62 16.14 0.25 -3.48
N GLN A 63 16.23 -0.22 -4.72
CA GLN A 63 15.41 0.33 -5.78
C GLN A 63 13.94 -0.02 -5.51
N GLN A 64 13.08 0.98 -5.57
CA GLN A 64 11.64 0.80 -5.40
C GLN A 64 10.98 0.71 -6.78
N VAL A 65 10.03 -0.21 -6.92
CA VAL A 65 9.23 -0.37 -8.15
C VAL A 65 8.40 0.88 -8.43
N LEU A 66 7.84 1.47 -7.38
CA LEU A 66 7.12 2.75 -7.43
C LEU A 66 7.96 3.85 -6.80
N THR A 67 7.94 5.02 -7.41
CA THR A 67 8.43 6.22 -6.73
C THR A 67 7.58 6.52 -5.51
N PRO A 68 8.14 7.11 -4.42
CA PRO A 68 7.38 7.45 -3.22
C PRO A 68 6.14 8.29 -3.52
N GLN A 69 6.24 9.23 -4.45
CA GLN A 69 5.14 10.11 -4.84
C GLN A 69 3.99 9.33 -5.50
N VAL A 70 4.30 8.41 -6.42
CA VAL A 70 3.27 7.58 -7.08
C VAL A 70 2.60 6.67 -6.07
N ARG A 71 3.36 6.07 -5.16
CA ARG A 71 2.83 5.24 -4.06
C ARG A 71 1.87 6.04 -3.17
N CYS A 72 2.29 7.23 -2.72
CA CYS A 72 1.46 8.10 -1.89
C CYS A 72 0.16 8.50 -2.59
N HIS A 73 0.23 8.86 -3.88
CA HIS A 73 -0.98 9.20 -4.65
C HIS A 73 -1.93 8.01 -4.79
N ALA A 74 -1.39 6.80 -5.01
CA ALA A 74 -2.19 5.59 -5.09
C ALA A 74 -2.87 5.27 -3.75
N LEU A 75 -2.12 5.32 -2.64
CA LEU A 75 -2.68 5.11 -1.29
C LEU A 75 -3.77 6.13 -0.97
N LYS A 76 -3.51 7.43 -1.23
CA LYS A 76 -4.49 8.49 -1.00
C LYS A 76 -5.76 8.29 -1.84
N LEU A 77 -5.61 7.91 -3.10
CA LEU A 77 -6.76 7.64 -3.97
C LEU A 77 -7.62 6.50 -3.40
N ILE A 78 -6.99 5.39 -3.01
CA ILE A 78 -7.70 4.25 -2.44
C ILE A 78 -8.36 4.62 -1.10
N HIS A 79 -7.65 5.36 -0.25
CA HIS A 79 -8.22 5.88 1.00
C HIS A 79 -9.45 6.74 0.73
N ASP A 80 -9.36 7.75 -0.16
CA ASP A 80 -10.48 8.62 -0.52
C ASP A 80 -11.68 7.81 -1.05
N LEU A 81 -11.44 6.72 -1.80
CA LEU A 81 -12.47 5.83 -2.34
C LEU A 81 -13.12 4.93 -1.30
N PHE A 82 -12.42 4.58 -0.22
CA PHE A 82 -12.99 3.79 0.86
C PHE A 82 -13.61 4.63 1.98
N ASP A 83 -13.27 5.92 2.07
CA ASP A 83 -13.67 6.81 3.18
C ASP A 83 -14.87 7.70 2.83
N PHE A 84 -15.55 7.47 1.68
CA PHE A 84 -16.75 8.24 1.34
C PHE A 84 -17.96 7.78 2.17
N ASP A 85 -18.90 8.67 2.41
CA ASP A 85 -20.12 8.39 3.18
C ASP A 85 -21.08 7.52 2.36
N THR A 86 -21.58 6.41 2.95
CA THR A 86 -22.44 5.43 2.24
C THR A 86 -23.85 5.94 1.95
N ASP A 87 -24.23 7.11 2.49
CA ASP A 87 -25.54 7.73 2.22
C ASP A 87 -25.60 8.45 0.86
N GLU A 88 -24.48 8.62 0.18
CA GLU A 88 -24.46 9.15 -1.17
C GLU A 88 -24.75 8.04 -2.20
N SER A 89 -25.74 8.27 -3.07
CA SER A 89 -26.21 7.31 -4.07
C SER A 89 -25.21 7.03 -5.21
N GLU A 90 -24.10 7.74 -5.27
CA GLU A 90 -23.07 7.60 -6.29
C GLU A 90 -21.68 7.46 -5.63
N LEU A 91 -20.88 6.50 -6.11
CA LEU A 91 -19.48 6.38 -5.76
C LEU A 91 -18.75 7.66 -6.19
N PRO A 92 -18.07 8.41 -5.31
CA PRO A 92 -17.33 9.62 -5.68
C PRO A 92 -16.04 9.25 -6.42
N VAL A 93 -16.15 8.42 -7.45
CA VAL A 93 -15.01 8.01 -8.27
C VAL A 93 -14.71 9.11 -9.27
N ASP A 94 -13.72 9.94 -8.97
CA ASP A 94 -13.10 10.77 -10.00
C ASP A 94 -12.34 9.86 -10.99
N GLU A 95 -13.04 9.48 -12.07
CA GLU A 95 -12.50 8.59 -13.08
C GLU A 95 -11.19 9.11 -13.68
N VAL A 96 -11.06 10.42 -13.83
CA VAL A 96 -9.84 11.05 -14.37
C VAL A 96 -8.68 10.86 -13.40
N LYS A 97 -8.91 11.12 -12.12
CA LYS A 97 -7.91 10.94 -11.06
C LYS A 97 -7.49 9.48 -10.93
N LEU A 98 -8.45 8.55 -10.96
CA LEU A 98 -8.19 7.10 -10.93
C LEU A 98 -7.32 6.66 -12.11
N ARG A 99 -7.73 7.02 -13.34
CA ARG A 99 -6.98 6.68 -14.56
C ARG A 99 -5.57 7.28 -14.56
N MET A 100 -5.41 8.52 -14.13
CA MET A 100 -4.08 9.16 -14.03
C MET A 100 -3.19 8.46 -13.01
N THR A 101 -3.73 8.10 -11.84
CA THR A 101 -2.98 7.41 -10.79
C THR A 101 -2.53 6.03 -11.27
N VAL A 102 -3.43 5.22 -11.82
CA VAL A 102 -3.08 3.90 -12.36
C VAL A 102 -2.08 4.02 -13.51
N LYS A 103 -2.22 5.05 -14.36
CA LYS A 103 -1.24 5.34 -15.41
C LYS A 103 0.16 5.54 -14.84
N ASN A 104 0.30 6.37 -13.83
CA ASN A 104 1.59 6.64 -13.22
C ASN A 104 2.19 5.36 -12.59
N VAL A 105 1.36 4.52 -11.97
CA VAL A 105 1.79 3.21 -11.44
C VAL A 105 2.29 2.30 -12.56
N VAL A 106 1.55 2.19 -13.67
CA VAL A 106 1.97 1.39 -14.84
C VAL A 106 3.29 1.90 -15.42
N GLU A 107 3.43 3.22 -15.59
CA GLU A 107 4.66 3.80 -16.15
C GLU A 107 5.88 3.59 -15.24
N ASP A 108 5.71 3.73 -13.92
CA ASP A 108 6.79 3.43 -12.96
C ASP A 108 7.20 1.96 -13.03
N ILE A 109 6.22 1.04 -13.06
CA ILE A 109 6.47 -0.40 -13.15
C ILE A 109 7.19 -0.75 -14.47
N LEU A 110 6.74 -0.21 -15.60
CA LEU A 110 7.38 -0.48 -16.89
C LEU A 110 8.80 0.09 -16.96
N LYS A 111 9.07 1.19 -16.27
CA LYS A 111 10.39 1.81 -16.19
C LYS A 111 11.34 1.04 -15.27
N ASN A 112 10.80 0.49 -14.15
CA ASN A 112 11.58 -0.15 -13.09
C ASN A 112 11.34 -1.67 -13.01
N GLY A 113 10.92 -2.30 -14.10
CA GLY A 113 10.37 -3.66 -14.14
C GLY A 113 11.27 -4.82 -13.69
N ASP A 114 12.57 -4.58 -13.50
CA ASP A 114 13.52 -5.59 -13.01
C ASP A 114 13.78 -5.50 -11.50
N VAL A 115 13.08 -4.62 -10.82
CA VAL A 115 13.24 -4.38 -9.39
C VAL A 115 12.35 -5.33 -8.59
N MET A 116 12.87 -5.87 -7.49
CA MET A 116 12.07 -6.66 -6.55
C MET A 116 11.04 -5.78 -5.82
N PHE A 117 9.77 -6.19 -5.86
CA PHE A 117 8.73 -5.53 -5.09
C PHE A 117 8.79 -5.98 -3.63
N ASN A 118 8.92 -5.02 -2.71
CA ASN A 118 8.92 -5.30 -1.29
C ASN A 118 7.53 -5.09 -0.70
N MET A 119 6.89 -6.17 -0.26
CA MET A 119 5.55 -6.18 0.34
C MET A 119 5.55 -5.79 1.83
N MET A 120 6.68 -5.38 2.40
CA MET A 120 6.81 -5.17 3.85
C MET A 120 6.15 -3.88 4.38
N ASP A 121 5.46 -3.11 3.55
CA ASP A 121 4.71 -1.91 3.98
C ASP A 121 3.31 -2.23 4.52
N ILE A 122 3.04 -3.47 4.95
CA ILE A 122 1.78 -3.84 5.58
C ILE A 122 1.80 -3.28 7.01
N ARG A 123 1.06 -2.22 7.21
CA ARG A 123 0.89 -1.54 8.50
C ARG A 123 -0.46 -1.89 9.07
N ASN A 124 -0.72 -1.52 10.29
CA ASN A 124 -1.92 -1.64 11.11
C ASN A 124 -3.16 -2.22 10.43
N TYR A 125 -3.92 -3.01 11.18
CA TYR A 125 -5.14 -3.68 10.72
C TYR A 125 -6.16 -2.72 10.08
N ASP A 126 -6.28 -1.49 10.59
CA ASP A 126 -7.23 -0.49 10.10
C ASP A 126 -6.84 0.11 8.74
N GLU A 127 -5.53 0.16 8.43
CA GLU A 127 -5.04 0.65 7.14
C GLU A 127 -4.74 -0.49 6.14
N TYR A 128 -4.88 -1.75 6.58
CA TYR A 128 -4.54 -2.93 5.77
C TYR A 128 -5.19 -2.91 4.40
N ILE A 129 -6.48 -2.55 4.32
CA ILE A 129 -7.25 -2.60 3.07
C ILE A 129 -6.67 -1.67 1.99
N TYR A 130 -6.19 -0.49 2.38
CA TYR A 130 -5.62 0.49 1.43
C TYR A 130 -4.29 -0.01 0.87
N TYR A 131 -3.39 -0.45 1.75
CA TYR A 131 -2.09 -1.02 1.35
C TYR A 131 -2.27 -2.30 0.54
N HIS A 132 -3.20 -3.17 0.96
CA HIS A 132 -3.54 -4.39 0.23
C HIS A 132 -3.99 -4.08 -1.20
N SER A 133 -4.93 -3.18 -1.39
CA SER A 133 -5.46 -2.80 -2.69
C SER A 133 -4.37 -2.25 -3.62
N VAL A 134 -3.51 -1.35 -3.11
CA VAL A 134 -2.38 -0.83 -3.90
C VAL A 134 -1.37 -1.94 -4.21
N ASN A 135 -1.01 -2.78 -3.25
CA ASN A 135 -0.04 -3.87 -3.44
C ASN A 135 -0.56 -4.91 -4.44
N VAL A 136 -1.84 -5.30 -4.38
CA VAL A 136 -2.47 -6.20 -5.36
C VAL A 136 -2.45 -5.57 -6.75
N GLY A 137 -2.76 -4.27 -6.87
CA GLY A 137 -2.66 -3.54 -8.12
C GLY A 137 -1.26 -3.58 -8.72
N VAL A 138 -0.25 -3.25 -7.92
CA VAL A 138 1.16 -3.25 -8.34
C VAL A 138 1.60 -4.64 -8.79
N LEU A 139 1.34 -5.67 -7.99
CA LEU A 139 1.71 -7.06 -8.32
C LEU A 139 1.01 -7.54 -9.58
N SER A 140 -0.28 -7.23 -9.76
CA SER A 140 -1.04 -7.61 -10.95
C SER A 140 -0.46 -6.97 -12.21
N ILE A 141 -0.13 -5.68 -12.15
CA ILE A 141 0.50 -4.97 -13.28
C ILE A 141 1.89 -5.55 -13.58
N MET A 142 2.70 -5.85 -12.55
CA MET A 142 4.02 -6.46 -12.74
C MET A 142 3.91 -7.82 -13.43
N VAL A 143 2.99 -8.68 -12.99
CA VAL A 143 2.73 -9.99 -13.61
C VAL A 143 2.24 -9.80 -15.04
N GLY A 144 1.27 -8.90 -15.26
CA GLY A 144 0.74 -8.60 -16.58
C GLY A 144 1.82 -8.10 -17.55
N ALA A 145 2.71 -7.23 -17.09
CA ALA A 145 3.83 -6.72 -17.88
C ALA A 145 4.80 -7.85 -18.26
N ARG A 146 5.11 -8.75 -17.33
CA ARG A 146 5.95 -9.95 -17.60
C ARG A 146 5.28 -10.95 -18.55
N TYR A 147 3.94 -11.01 -18.57
CA TYR A 147 3.18 -11.78 -19.54
C TYR A 147 3.10 -11.14 -20.93
N GLY A 148 3.60 -9.90 -21.07
CA GLY A 148 3.61 -9.16 -22.33
C GLY A 148 2.26 -8.54 -22.67
N LEU A 149 1.42 -8.22 -21.67
CA LEU A 149 0.18 -7.51 -21.92
C LEU A 149 0.46 -6.09 -22.45
N GLU A 150 -0.37 -5.66 -23.40
CA GLU A 150 -0.32 -4.30 -23.92
C GLU A 150 -0.65 -3.28 -22.82
N ARG A 151 -0.14 -2.05 -22.98
CA ARG A 151 -0.33 -0.96 -22.00
C ARG A 151 -1.80 -0.74 -21.64
N SER A 152 -2.69 -0.73 -22.62
CA SER A 152 -4.14 -0.59 -22.39
C SER A 152 -4.68 -1.66 -21.44
N LYS A 153 -4.25 -2.91 -21.62
CA LYS A 153 -4.63 -4.03 -20.76
C LYS A 153 -4.03 -3.94 -19.37
N LEU A 154 -2.81 -3.40 -19.25
CA LEU A 154 -2.19 -3.15 -17.94
C LEU A 154 -2.94 -2.08 -17.14
N TYR A 155 -3.49 -1.05 -17.83
CA TYR A 155 -4.35 -0.07 -17.16
C TYR A 155 -5.65 -0.70 -16.65
N ASP A 156 -6.34 -1.44 -17.50
CA ASP A 156 -7.60 -2.10 -17.12
C ASP A 156 -7.36 -3.08 -15.95
N LEU A 157 -6.27 -3.85 -16.01
CA LEU A 157 -5.85 -4.76 -14.96
C LEU A 157 -5.53 -4.01 -13.66
N GLY A 158 -4.81 -2.89 -13.75
CA GLY A 158 -4.46 -2.06 -12.60
C GLY A 158 -5.69 -1.48 -11.91
N VAL A 159 -6.63 -0.93 -12.68
CA VAL A 159 -7.91 -0.42 -12.16
C VAL A 159 -8.69 -1.53 -11.48
N ALA A 160 -8.89 -2.67 -12.16
CA ALA A 160 -9.65 -3.80 -11.62
C ALA A 160 -9.00 -4.34 -10.32
N ALA A 161 -7.67 -4.50 -10.32
CA ALA A 161 -6.93 -5.03 -9.19
C ALA A 161 -6.93 -4.07 -7.98
N MET A 162 -6.82 -2.76 -8.21
CA MET A 162 -6.86 -1.78 -7.11
C MET A 162 -8.26 -1.64 -6.50
N LEU A 163 -9.31 -1.88 -7.27
CA LEU A 163 -10.70 -1.75 -6.84
C LEU A 163 -11.37 -3.09 -6.47
N HIS A 164 -10.65 -4.22 -6.55
CA HIS A 164 -11.26 -5.55 -6.39
C HIS A 164 -12.01 -5.73 -5.07
N ASP A 165 -11.59 -5.07 -4.02
CA ASP A 165 -12.15 -5.14 -2.68
C ASP A 165 -13.06 -3.96 -2.30
N ILE A 166 -13.35 -3.03 -3.23
CA ILE A 166 -14.16 -1.83 -2.93
C ILE A 166 -15.53 -2.18 -2.35
N GLY A 167 -16.10 -3.32 -2.72
CA GLY A 167 -17.34 -3.83 -2.20
C GLY A 167 -17.34 -4.13 -0.70
N LYS A 168 -16.16 -4.33 -0.08
CA LYS A 168 -16.04 -4.57 1.36
C LYS A 168 -16.53 -3.40 2.21
N LYS A 169 -16.50 -2.18 1.67
CA LYS A 169 -17.02 -0.99 2.33
C LYS A 169 -18.52 -1.10 2.66
N PHE A 170 -19.28 -1.80 1.83
CA PHE A 170 -20.73 -1.96 2.03
C PHE A 170 -21.09 -3.12 2.95
N LEU A 171 -20.09 -3.84 3.46
CA LEU A 171 -20.30 -4.94 4.41
C LEU A 171 -20.33 -4.38 5.84
N PRO A 172 -21.19 -4.94 6.71
CA PRO A 172 -21.11 -4.69 8.14
C PRO A 172 -19.67 -4.96 8.65
N GLU A 173 -19.20 -4.14 9.56
CA GLU A 173 -17.81 -4.20 10.07
C GLU A 173 -17.46 -5.59 10.64
N GLU A 174 -18.43 -6.27 11.26
CA GLU A 174 -18.28 -7.63 11.79
C GLU A 174 -17.96 -8.67 10.70
N ILE A 175 -18.47 -8.45 9.47
CA ILE A 175 -18.22 -9.31 8.31
C ILE A 175 -16.91 -8.91 7.63
N ALA A 176 -16.70 -7.62 7.43
CA ALA A 176 -15.50 -7.09 6.81
C ALA A 176 -14.23 -7.48 7.57
N ASN A 177 -14.30 -7.56 8.91
CA ASN A 177 -13.21 -7.91 9.81
C ASN A 177 -13.06 -9.41 10.08
N GLY A 178 -13.73 -10.27 9.30
CA GLY A 178 -13.47 -11.71 9.29
C GLY A 178 -13.79 -12.47 10.58
N LYS A 179 -14.74 -12.01 11.40
CA LYS A 179 -15.21 -12.79 12.56
C LYS A 179 -16.05 -13.96 12.07
N TRP A 180 -15.48 -15.15 12.08
CA TRP A 180 -16.12 -16.42 11.72
C TRP A 180 -16.80 -17.06 12.92
N PRO A 181 -17.89 -17.87 12.71
CA PRO A 181 -18.50 -18.25 11.41
C PRO A 181 -19.51 -17.22 10.88
N LEU A 182 -19.56 -17.07 9.56
CA LEU A 182 -20.56 -16.28 8.88
C LEU A 182 -21.88 -17.09 8.81
N GLU A 183 -22.98 -16.56 9.30
CA GLU A 183 -24.31 -17.18 9.24
C GLU A 183 -25.27 -16.36 8.37
N GLY A 184 -26.19 -17.05 7.69
CA GLY A 184 -27.28 -16.41 6.94
C GLY A 184 -26.86 -15.57 5.76
N ALA A 185 -27.29 -14.30 5.72
CA ALA A 185 -27.07 -13.38 4.60
C ALA A 185 -25.58 -13.14 4.27
N ALA A 186 -24.71 -13.24 5.29
CA ALA A 186 -23.26 -13.03 5.11
C ALA A 186 -22.61 -14.08 4.17
N VAL A 187 -23.16 -15.30 4.12
CA VAL A 187 -22.68 -16.36 3.22
C VAL A 187 -22.93 -15.98 1.75
N SER A 188 -24.01 -15.26 1.46
CA SER A 188 -24.37 -14.84 0.10
C SER A 188 -23.35 -13.84 -0.47
N TYR A 189 -22.75 -12.97 0.36
CA TYR A 189 -21.75 -12.00 -0.08
C TYR A 189 -20.42 -12.65 -0.46
N THR A 190 -20.02 -13.73 0.24
CA THR A 190 -18.77 -14.44 -0.07
C THR A 190 -18.84 -15.23 -1.38
N HIS A 191 -20.04 -15.59 -1.87
CA HIS A 191 -20.24 -16.28 -3.12
C HIS A 191 -20.35 -15.34 -4.34
N LEU A 192 -20.51 -14.03 -4.12
CA LEU A 192 -20.57 -13.05 -5.22
C LEU A 192 -19.19 -12.52 -5.63
N THR A 193 -18.14 -12.87 -4.88
CA THR A 193 -16.75 -12.44 -5.14
C THR A 193 -15.87 -13.55 -5.75
N LEU A 194 -16.47 -14.65 -6.18
CA LEU A 194 -15.85 -15.70 -7.00
C LEU A 194 -16.46 -15.66 -8.41
#